data_fb4768a5af47447088d788a7e0bb06c9
#
_entry.id   fb4768a5af47447088d788a7e0bb06c9
#
_cell.length_a   1.000
_cell.length_b   1.000
_cell.length_c   1.000
_cell.angle_alpha   90.00
_cell.angle_beta   90.00
_cell.angle_gamma   90.00
#
_symmetry.space_group_name_H-M   'P 1'
#
loop_
_entity.id
_entity.type
_entity.pdbx_description
1 polymer ?
#
loop_
_entity_poly.entity_id
_entity_poly.type
_entity_poly.pdbx_seq_one_letter_code
_entity_poly.pdbx_strand_id
1 'polypeptide(L)'
;TGGGKTMCMIEDAKWRFSMPIPQTIIVVAPRILLAQQLCEEFLEQIDNVEVLHVHSGETNYTTTTNPKKIQEWHHNSVKNQLIFTTYHSLHRIMEDVEADTVYYDEAHNSVQKNFFESVKNRSNVTRRKFYFTATPKHHTSQERGMNNKKVYGQVIAQIPAPELIEKGYIVPPQIKTRKFHVGFYDSVEQIDKEM
;
A
#
# COMPACT_ATOMS: atom_id res chain seq x y z
N THR A 1 -10.90 2.16 1.74
CA THR A 1 -12.13 2.70 2.15
C THR A 1 -13.24 2.43 1.14
N GLY A 2 -13.90 1.27 1.26
CA GLY A 2 -15.15 0.92 0.57
C GLY A 2 -15.10 0.71 -0.96
N GLY A 3 -14.07 1.13 -1.64
CA GLY A 3 -14.00 1.06 -3.11
C GLY A 3 -13.42 -0.24 -3.69
N GLY A 4 -13.31 -1.31 -2.91
CA GLY A 4 -12.88 -2.63 -3.40
C GLY A 4 -11.39 -2.77 -3.76
N LYS A 5 -10.52 -1.81 -3.40
CA LYS A 5 -9.08 -1.86 -3.74
C LYS A 5 -8.40 -3.14 -3.23
N THR A 6 -8.64 -3.50 -1.98
CA THR A 6 -8.07 -4.72 -1.38
C THR A 6 -8.55 -5.98 -2.11
N MET A 7 -9.83 -6.06 -2.45
CA MET A 7 -10.36 -7.19 -3.23
C MET A 7 -9.71 -7.30 -4.61
N CYS A 8 -9.43 -6.18 -5.27
CA CYS A 8 -8.69 -6.20 -6.55
C CYS A 8 -7.27 -6.77 -6.38
N MET A 9 -6.57 -6.41 -5.29
CA MET A 9 -5.25 -6.98 -4.97
C MET A 9 -5.34 -8.47 -4.71
N ILE A 10 -6.30 -8.90 -3.89
CA ILE A 10 -6.51 -10.31 -3.51
C ILE A 10 -6.84 -11.15 -4.73
N GLU A 11 -7.77 -10.74 -5.57
CA GLU A 11 -8.16 -11.49 -6.76
C GLU A 11 -7.03 -11.59 -7.79
N ASP A 12 -6.24 -10.52 -7.99
CA ASP A 12 -5.04 -10.59 -8.83
C ASP A 12 -3.97 -11.53 -8.21
N ALA A 13 -3.79 -11.52 -6.89
CA ALA A 13 -2.87 -12.41 -6.19
C ALA A 13 -3.31 -13.88 -6.30
N LYS A 14 -4.59 -14.21 -6.09
CA LYS A 14 -5.15 -15.56 -6.27
C LYS A 14 -4.88 -16.08 -7.68
N TRP A 15 -5.15 -15.25 -8.69
CA TRP A 15 -4.87 -15.62 -10.07
C TRP A 15 -3.39 -15.91 -10.31
N ARG A 16 -2.47 -15.08 -9.75
CA ARG A 16 -1.01 -15.29 -9.88
C ARG A 16 -0.56 -16.57 -9.19
N PHE A 17 -1.08 -16.82 -7.99
CA PHE A 17 -0.72 -18.00 -7.20
C PHE A 17 -1.31 -19.31 -7.77
N SER A 18 -2.24 -19.22 -8.70
CA SER A 18 -2.71 -20.38 -9.48
C SER A 18 -1.77 -20.78 -10.62
N MET A 19 -0.72 -19.99 -10.88
CA MET A 19 0.27 -20.32 -11.90
C MET A 19 1.19 -21.47 -11.47
N PRO A 20 1.74 -22.25 -12.42
CA PRO A 20 2.59 -23.40 -12.10
C PRO A 20 3.90 -23.05 -11.39
N ILE A 21 4.39 -21.82 -11.55
CA ILE A 21 5.64 -21.36 -10.95
C ILE A 21 5.28 -20.50 -9.74
N PRO A 22 5.87 -20.77 -8.57
CA PRO A 22 5.67 -19.95 -7.39
C PRO A 22 5.95 -18.46 -7.65
N GLN A 23 5.13 -17.61 -7.09
CA GLN A 23 5.20 -16.17 -7.27
C GLN A 23 5.50 -15.48 -5.93
N THR A 24 6.25 -14.40 -5.98
CA THR A 24 6.50 -13.52 -4.84
C THR A 24 5.79 -12.20 -5.03
N ILE A 25 4.92 -11.86 -4.09
CA ILE A 25 4.15 -10.61 -4.10
C ILE A 25 4.51 -9.78 -2.89
N ILE A 26 4.83 -8.51 -3.11
CA ILE A 26 5.06 -7.52 -2.05
C ILE A 26 3.82 -6.61 -1.94
N VAL A 27 3.32 -6.42 -0.73
CA VAL A 27 2.22 -5.50 -0.42
C VAL A 27 2.77 -4.39 0.46
N VAL A 28 2.70 -3.16 -0.03
CA VAL A 28 3.24 -1.97 0.64
C VAL A 28 2.09 -1.14 1.20
N ALA A 29 2.05 -0.98 2.51
CA ALA A 29 1.04 -0.21 3.23
C ALA A 29 1.62 1.08 3.85
N PRO A 30 0.80 2.10 4.13
CA PRO A 30 1.28 3.34 4.74
C PRO A 30 1.69 3.18 6.21
N ARG A 31 1.11 2.22 6.93
CA ARG A 31 1.32 1.99 8.38
C ARG A 31 1.34 0.50 8.71
N ILE A 32 1.98 0.16 9.83
CA ILE A 32 2.12 -1.23 10.32
C ILE A 32 0.75 -1.89 10.51
N LEU A 33 -0.18 -1.24 11.20
CA LEU A 33 -1.53 -1.78 11.41
C LEU A 33 -2.27 -2.08 10.10
N LEU A 34 -2.10 -1.24 9.09
CA LEU A 34 -2.70 -1.48 7.77
C LEU A 34 -2.01 -2.62 7.03
N ALA A 35 -0.70 -2.81 7.21
CA ALA A 35 0.00 -3.96 6.65
C ALA A 35 -0.48 -5.27 7.30
N GLN A 36 -0.74 -5.27 8.59
CA GLN A 36 -1.31 -6.42 9.32
C GLN A 36 -2.74 -6.70 8.89
N GLN A 37 -3.59 -5.68 8.82
CA GLN A 37 -4.97 -5.82 8.36
C GLN A 37 -5.03 -6.38 6.93
N LEU A 38 -4.21 -5.85 6.00
CA LEU A 38 -4.13 -6.37 4.64
C LEU A 38 -3.68 -7.84 4.64
N CYS A 39 -2.72 -8.21 5.49
CA CYS A 39 -2.30 -9.60 5.63
C CYS A 39 -3.47 -10.51 6.03
N GLU A 40 -4.23 -10.13 7.04
CA GLU A 40 -5.40 -10.88 7.50
C GLU A 40 -6.45 -11.02 6.39
N GLU A 41 -6.80 -9.92 5.70
CA GLU A 41 -7.74 -9.92 4.57
C GLU A 41 -7.26 -10.83 3.41
N PHE A 42 -5.95 -10.84 3.12
CA PHE A 42 -5.37 -11.74 2.12
C PHE A 42 -5.47 -13.21 2.54
N LEU A 43 -5.15 -13.53 3.79
CA LEU A 43 -5.14 -14.90 4.30
C LEU A 43 -6.54 -15.47 4.55
N GLU A 44 -7.57 -14.65 4.64
CA GLU A 44 -8.96 -15.10 4.59
C GLU A 44 -9.36 -15.71 3.23
N GLN A 45 -8.63 -15.37 2.17
CA GLN A 45 -8.96 -15.72 0.80
C GLN A 45 -7.87 -16.55 0.08
N ILE A 46 -6.67 -16.63 0.64
CA ILE A 46 -5.50 -17.24 0.01
C ILE A 46 -4.86 -18.21 0.98
N ASP A 47 -4.87 -19.48 0.61
CA ASP A 47 -4.24 -20.56 1.37
C ASP A 47 -2.87 -20.94 0.77
N ASN A 48 -2.11 -21.72 1.53
CA ASN A 48 -0.84 -22.34 1.10
C ASN A 48 0.21 -21.33 0.60
N VAL A 49 0.36 -20.22 1.29
CA VAL A 49 1.32 -19.17 1.02
C VAL A 49 2.21 -18.94 2.24
N GLU A 50 3.48 -18.61 2.00
CA GLU A 50 4.38 -18.18 3.07
C GLU A 50 4.31 -16.67 3.24
N VAL A 51 4.30 -16.23 4.50
CA VAL A 51 4.11 -14.82 4.86
C VAL A 51 5.31 -14.28 5.62
N LEU A 52 5.78 -13.11 5.20
CA LEU A 52 6.81 -12.34 5.89
C LEU A 52 6.35 -10.90 6.10
N HIS A 53 6.50 -10.40 7.32
CA HIS A 53 6.36 -8.99 7.62
C HIS A 53 7.72 -8.28 7.68
N VAL A 54 7.86 -7.19 6.93
CA VAL A 54 9.08 -6.37 6.93
C VAL A 54 8.77 -5.00 7.52
N HIS A 55 8.71 -4.96 8.85
CA HIS A 55 8.51 -3.75 9.65
C HIS A 55 8.93 -4.00 11.11
N SER A 56 9.04 -2.95 11.91
CA SER A 56 9.49 -3.03 13.31
C SER A 56 8.36 -3.31 14.34
N GLY A 57 7.12 -3.44 13.90
CA GLY A 57 5.99 -3.73 14.79
C GLY A 57 5.87 -5.20 15.13
N GLU A 58 5.21 -5.48 16.25
CA GLU A 58 4.85 -6.83 16.65
C GLU A 58 3.78 -7.42 15.74
N THR A 59 3.87 -8.70 15.46
CA THR A 59 2.91 -9.45 14.64
C THR A 59 2.97 -10.93 15.00
N ASN A 60 1.89 -11.65 14.75
CA ASN A 60 1.83 -13.11 14.94
C ASN A 60 2.52 -13.90 13.81
N TYR A 61 2.99 -13.22 12.78
CA TYR A 61 3.68 -13.81 11.63
C TYR A 61 5.19 -13.62 11.74
N THR A 62 5.94 -14.33 10.91
CA THR A 62 7.38 -14.13 10.77
C THR A 62 7.66 -12.67 10.41
N THR A 63 8.50 -12.00 11.19
CA THR A 63 8.86 -10.60 10.97
C THR A 63 10.36 -10.38 11.06
N THR A 64 10.89 -9.55 10.18
CA THR A 64 12.28 -9.10 10.24
C THR A 64 12.49 -7.81 9.48
N THR A 65 13.42 -7.00 9.95
CA THR A 65 13.92 -5.80 9.25
C THR A 65 15.36 -5.97 8.77
N ASN A 66 15.96 -7.14 8.99
CA ASN A 66 17.33 -7.45 8.55
C ASN A 66 17.32 -7.90 7.08
N PRO A 67 17.98 -7.16 6.16
CA PRO A 67 17.98 -7.47 4.74
C PRO A 67 18.49 -8.89 4.42
N LYS A 68 19.52 -9.37 5.10
CA LYS A 68 20.05 -10.74 4.89
C LYS A 68 19.02 -11.80 5.25
N LYS A 69 18.32 -11.64 6.38
CA LYS A 69 17.26 -12.58 6.78
C LYS A 69 16.06 -12.55 5.83
N ILE A 70 15.72 -11.40 5.26
CA ILE A 70 14.68 -11.29 4.24
C ILE A 70 15.09 -12.08 2.99
N GLN A 71 16.32 -11.92 2.54
CA GLN A 71 16.88 -12.63 1.40
C GLN A 71 16.93 -14.15 1.66
N GLU A 72 17.44 -14.59 2.81
CA GLU A 72 17.50 -16.00 3.21
C GLU A 72 16.09 -16.62 3.23
N TRP A 73 15.10 -15.92 3.81
CA TRP A 73 13.72 -16.37 3.84
C TRP A 73 13.14 -16.51 2.43
N HIS A 74 13.40 -15.54 1.56
CA HIS A 74 12.94 -15.57 0.16
C HIS A 74 13.53 -16.75 -0.61
N HIS A 75 14.83 -16.98 -0.54
CA HIS A 75 15.52 -18.02 -1.31
C HIS A 75 15.27 -19.46 -0.79
N ASN A 76 14.92 -19.61 0.47
CA ASN A 76 14.67 -20.92 1.07
C ASN A 76 13.26 -21.45 0.80
N SER A 77 12.38 -20.68 0.20
CA SER A 77 11.02 -21.09 -0.10
C SER A 77 10.87 -21.64 -1.52
N VAL A 78 10.03 -22.64 -1.63
CA VAL A 78 9.53 -23.20 -2.91
C VAL A 78 8.04 -22.96 -3.11
N LYS A 79 7.42 -22.16 -2.24
CA LYS A 79 6.00 -21.83 -2.25
C LYS A 79 5.76 -20.41 -2.74
N ASN A 80 4.51 -20.09 -3.00
CA ASN A 80 4.07 -18.71 -3.16
C ASN A 80 4.38 -17.90 -1.90
N GLN A 81 4.80 -16.65 -2.07
CA GLN A 81 5.24 -15.77 -0.99
C GLN A 81 4.47 -14.45 -0.99
N LEU A 82 4.04 -14.03 0.21
CA LEU A 82 3.50 -12.70 0.48
C LEU A 82 4.43 -11.96 1.45
N ILE A 83 4.92 -10.82 1.03
CA ILE A 83 5.73 -9.93 1.87
C ILE A 83 4.94 -8.66 2.14
N PHE A 84 4.54 -8.46 3.40
CA PHE A 84 3.86 -7.24 3.84
C PHE A 84 4.87 -6.26 4.42
N THR A 85 4.89 -5.04 3.92
CA THR A 85 5.83 -4.01 4.36
C THR A 85 5.17 -2.64 4.43
N THR A 86 5.89 -1.68 5.01
CA THR A 86 5.50 -0.27 4.99
C THR A 86 6.39 0.51 4.02
N TYR A 87 5.94 1.71 3.59
CA TYR A 87 6.79 2.62 2.81
C TYR A 87 8.12 2.92 3.52
N HIS A 88 8.10 3.01 4.87
CA HIS A 88 9.31 3.19 5.68
C HIS A 88 10.29 2.03 5.62
N SER A 89 9.80 0.81 5.49
CA SER A 89 10.63 -0.41 5.55
C SER A 89 10.95 -0.98 4.17
N LEU A 90 10.32 -0.49 3.11
CA LEU A 90 10.48 -1.01 1.74
C LEU A 90 11.94 -1.08 1.28
N HIS A 91 12.77 -0.09 1.66
CA HIS A 91 14.19 -0.06 1.33
C HIS A 91 15.01 -1.22 1.93
N ARG A 92 14.46 -1.96 2.90
CA ARG A 92 15.12 -3.13 3.52
C ARG A 92 14.97 -4.39 2.69
N ILE A 93 14.03 -4.42 1.75
CA ILE A 93 13.88 -5.49 0.79
C ILE A 93 14.82 -5.18 -0.36
N MET A 94 15.96 -5.86 -0.39
CA MET A 94 17.02 -5.64 -1.39
C MET A 94 16.57 -6.05 -2.79
N GLU A 95 17.26 -5.59 -3.82
CA GLU A 95 16.91 -5.82 -5.23
C GLU A 95 16.97 -7.29 -5.63
N ASP A 96 17.81 -8.09 -4.97
CA ASP A 96 17.96 -9.53 -5.15
C ASP A 96 16.81 -10.37 -4.58
N VAL A 97 15.92 -9.76 -3.78
CA VAL A 97 14.61 -10.34 -3.47
C VAL A 97 13.70 -10.11 -4.67
N GLU A 98 13.70 -11.06 -5.59
CA GLU A 98 12.91 -10.97 -6.81
C GLU A 98 11.41 -11.02 -6.49
N ALA A 99 10.70 -9.95 -6.82
CA ALA A 99 9.25 -9.89 -6.70
C ALA A 99 8.58 -9.83 -8.06
N ASP A 100 7.65 -10.73 -8.29
CA ASP A 100 6.86 -10.73 -9.54
C ASP A 100 5.90 -9.56 -9.60
N THR A 101 5.34 -9.21 -8.44
CA THR A 101 4.33 -8.16 -8.34
C THR A 101 4.52 -7.35 -7.06
N VAL A 102 4.30 -6.05 -7.16
CA VAL A 102 4.18 -5.15 -5.99
C VAL A 102 2.86 -4.42 -6.04
N TYR A 103 2.11 -4.47 -4.94
CA TYR A 103 0.93 -3.64 -4.70
C TYR A 103 1.29 -2.51 -3.73
N TYR A 104 1.03 -1.29 -4.14
CA TYR A 104 1.21 -0.09 -3.31
C TYR A 104 -0.17 0.40 -2.87
N ASP A 105 -0.53 0.11 -1.62
CA ASP A 105 -1.77 0.64 -1.05
C ASP A 105 -1.59 2.09 -0.59
N GLU A 106 -2.66 2.89 -0.69
CA GLU A 106 -2.66 4.33 -0.48
C GLU A 106 -1.45 5.02 -1.14
N ALA A 107 -1.28 4.73 -2.43
CA ALA A 107 -0.09 5.06 -3.22
C ALA A 107 0.25 6.55 -3.30
N HIS A 108 -0.67 7.44 -2.90
CA HIS A 108 -0.37 8.86 -2.73
C HIS A 108 0.72 9.14 -1.67
N ASN A 109 1.06 8.15 -0.82
CA ASN A 109 2.19 8.27 0.11
C ASN A 109 3.53 8.12 -0.58
N SER A 110 3.61 7.38 -1.69
CA SER A 110 4.84 7.10 -2.42
C SER A 110 5.55 8.35 -2.97
N VAL A 111 4.82 9.46 -3.17
CA VAL A 111 5.38 10.72 -3.68
C VAL A 111 6.16 11.51 -2.61
N GLN A 112 6.11 11.09 -1.35
CA GLN A 112 6.86 11.75 -0.28
C GLN A 112 8.36 11.57 -0.50
N LYS A 113 9.14 12.62 -0.20
CA LYS A 113 10.61 12.63 -0.42
C LYS A 113 11.31 11.41 0.19
N ASN A 114 10.88 11.00 1.37
CA ASN A 114 11.49 9.89 2.11
C ASN A 114 11.18 8.50 1.55
N PHE A 115 10.13 8.37 0.72
CA PHE A 115 9.67 7.08 0.21
C PHE A 115 9.90 6.90 -1.28
N PHE A 116 9.94 8.01 -2.02
CA PHE A 116 9.96 8.00 -3.47
C PHE A 116 11.11 7.18 -4.07
N GLU A 117 12.33 7.35 -3.56
CA GLU A 117 13.48 6.61 -4.09
C GLU A 117 13.36 5.10 -3.86
N SER A 118 12.89 4.66 -2.68
CA SER A 118 12.66 3.25 -2.41
C SER A 118 11.57 2.65 -3.31
N VAL A 119 10.49 3.40 -3.55
CA VAL A 119 9.41 2.99 -4.46
C VAL A 119 9.91 2.91 -5.91
N LYS A 120 10.66 3.91 -6.36
CA LYS A 120 11.23 3.96 -7.71
C LYS A 120 12.21 2.81 -7.93
N ASN A 121 13.13 2.57 -7.00
CA ASN A 121 14.12 1.49 -7.11
C ASN A 121 13.40 0.13 -7.15
N ARG A 122 12.48 -0.13 -6.22
CA ARG A 122 11.69 -1.37 -6.24
C ARG A 122 10.89 -1.52 -7.52
N SER A 123 10.29 -0.44 -8.01
CA SER A 123 9.51 -0.45 -9.25
C SER A 123 10.35 -0.75 -10.49
N ASN A 124 11.64 -0.42 -10.50
CA ASN A 124 12.53 -0.69 -11.62
C ASN A 124 12.89 -2.18 -11.74
N VAL A 125 12.98 -2.90 -10.63
CA VAL A 125 13.37 -4.32 -10.57
C VAL A 125 12.17 -5.27 -10.49
N THR A 126 10.96 -4.75 -10.37
CA THR A 126 9.73 -5.56 -10.28
C THR A 126 9.03 -5.61 -11.63
N ARG A 127 8.62 -6.83 -12.03
CA ARG A 127 7.95 -7.05 -13.33
C ARG A 127 6.60 -6.37 -13.42
N ARG A 128 5.78 -6.42 -12.35
CA ARG A 128 4.44 -5.83 -12.29
C ARG A 128 4.27 -4.99 -11.05
N LYS A 129 3.72 -3.81 -11.20
CA LYS A 129 3.50 -2.84 -10.14
C LYS A 129 2.16 -2.17 -10.30
N PHE A 130 1.40 -2.15 -9.20
CA PHE A 130 0.07 -1.57 -9.17
C PHE A 130 -0.02 -0.57 -8.02
N TYR A 131 -0.53 0.60 -8.31
CA TYR A 131 -0.66 1.72 -7.40
C TYR A 131 -2.13 2.00 -7.13
N PHE A 132 -2.58 1.74 -5.90
CA PHE A 132 -3.97 1.91 -5.47
C PHE A 132 -4.10 3.16 -4.62
N THR A 133 -4.98 4.08 -4.99
CA THR A 133 -5.28 5.28 -4.21
C THR A 133 -6.62 5.88 -4.60
N ALA A 134 -7.31 6.49 -3.62
CA ALA A 134 -8.49 7.31 -3.89
C ALA A 134 -8.12 8.76 -4.22
N THR A 135 -6.92 9.20 -3.85
CA THR A 135 -6.49 10.61 -3.92
C THR A 135 -5.11 10.71 -4.57
N PRO A 136 -4.99 10.55 -5.90
CA PRO A 136 -3.70 10.65 -6.57
C PRO A 136 -3.08 12.04 -6.34
N LYS A 137 -1.78 12.06 -6.01
CA LYS A 137 -1.01 13.29 -5.81
C LYS A 137 -0.12 13.55 -7.01
N HIS A 138 -0.38 14.65 -7.70
CA HIS A 138 0.45 15.12 -8.79
C HIS A 138 1.45 16.17 -8.29
N HIS A 139 2.57 16.29 -8.97
CA HIS A 139 3.59 17.29 -8.67
C HIS A 139 3.93 18.09 -9.93
N THR A 140 4.14 19.42 -9.77
CA THR A 140 4.39 20.31 -10.89
C THR A 140 5.67 19.97 -11.66
N SER A 141 6.73 19.58 -10.96
CA SER A 141 8.00 19.13 -11.58
C SER A 141 7.93 17.77 -12.25
N GLN A 142 6.83 17.04 -12.09
CA GLN A 142 6.63 15.67 -12.57
C GLN A 142 7.68 14.63 -12.09
N GLU A 143 8.66 15.01 -11.29
CA GLU A 143 9.70 14.09 -10.85
C GLU A 143 9.17 13.04 -9.89
N ARG A 144 8.46 13.46 -8.83
CA ARG A 144 7.94 12.59 -7.77
C ARG A 144 6.42 12.40 -7.79
N GLY A 145 5.69 13.19 -8.57
CA GLY A 145 4.23 13.10 -8.63
C GLY A 145 3.74 11.83 -9.30
N MET A 146 2.53 11.41 -8.99
CA MET A 146 1.88 10.26 -9.65
C MET A 146 1.57 10.53 -11.14
N ASN A 147 1.77 11.74 -11.61
CA ASN A 147 1.81 12.11 -13.03
C ASN A 147 3.14 11.74 -13.72
N ASN A 148 4.13 11.22 -13.00
CA ASN A 148 5.35 10.65 -13.60
C ASN A 148 5.05 9.24 -14.14
N LYS A 149 4.72 9.17 -15.42
CA LYS A 149 4.36 7.90 -16.09
C LYS A 149 5.48 6.87 -16.15
N LYS A 150 6.75 7.28 -16.01
CA LYS A 150 7.89 6.35 -16.00
C LYS A 150 7.89 5.50 -14.72
N VAL A 151 7.45 6.05 -13.59
CA VAL A 151 7.38 5.36 -12.31
C VAL A 151 6.01 4.72 -12.11
N TYR A 152 4.93 5.49 -12.31
CA TYR A 152 3.57 5.09 -11.94
C TYR A 152 2.77 4.46 -13.07
N GLY A 153 3.23 4.56 -14.32
CA GLY A 153 2.50 4.04 -15.46
C GLY A 153 1.28 4.89 -15.84
N GLN A 154 0.29 4.23 -16.39
CA GLN A 154 -0.98 4.84 -16.78
C GLN A 154 -2.08 4.45 -15.78
N VAL A 155 -3.10 5.30 -15.66
CA VAL A 155 -4.34 4.95 -14.93
C VAL A 155 -5.05 3.86 -15.72
N ILE A 156 -5.22 2.68 -15.13
CA ILE A 156 -5.86 1.52 -15.76
C ILE A 156 -7.32 1.38 -15.36
N ALA A 157 -7.71 1.89 -14.18
CA ALA A 157 -9.07 1.92 -13.71
C ALA A 157 -9.30 3.11 -12.78
N GLN A 158 -10.45 3.74 -12.91
CA GLN A 158 -10.88 4.82 -12.02
C GLN A 158 -12.40 4.73 -11.87
N ILE A 159 -12.88 4.64 -10.64
CA ILE A 159 -14.30 4.65 -10.31
C ILE A 159 -14.57 5.91 -9.48
N PRO A 160 -15.32 6.88 -9.99
CA PRO A 160 -15.65 8.09 -9.24
C PRO A 160 -16.51 7.79 -8.00
N ALA A 161 -16.28 8.53 -6.90
CA ALA A 161 -17.08 8.36 -5.69
C ALA A 161 -18.61 8.50 -5.91
N PRO A 162 -19.12 9.42 -6.73
CA PRO A 162 -20.55 9.47 -7.04
C PRO A 162 -21.12 8.16 -7.59
N GLU A 163 -20.39 7.47 -8.47
CA GLU A 163 -20.80 6.19 -9.03
C GLU A 163 -20.88 5.09 -7.95
N LEU A 164 -19.93 5.08 -7.01
CA LEU A 164 -19.92 4.14 -5.89
C LEU A 164 -21.09 4.41 -4.92
N ILE A 165 -21.45 5.69 -4.73
CA ILE A 165 -22.59 6.10 -3.91
C ILE A 165 -23.88 5.67 -4.59
N GLU A 166 -24.05 5.95 -5.87
CA GLU A 166 -25.24 5.58 -6.65
C GLU A 166 -25.50 4.07 -6.65
N LYS A 167 -24.42 3.28 -6.73
CA LYS A 167 -24.47 1.82 -6.67
C LYS A 167 -24.60 1.26 -5.24
N GLY A 168 -24.60 2.10 -4.21
CA GLY A 168 -24.75 1.71 -2.81
C GLY A 168 -23.50 1.07 -2.20
N TYR A 169 -22.34 1.15 -2.84
CA TYR A 169 -21.09 0.60 -2.31
C TYR A 169 -20.45 1.45 -1.21
N ILE A 170 -20.68 2.76 -1.22
CA ILE A 170 -20.25 3.69 -0.18
C ILE A 170 -21.37 4.63 0.22
N VAL A 171 -21.34 5.07 1.47
CA VAL A 171 -22.32 6.03 2.00
C VAL A 171 -21.92 7.45 1.58
N PRO A 172 -22.89 8.31 1.17
CA PRO A 172 -22.57 9.70 0.87
C PRO A 172 -22.03 10.43 2.11
N PRO A 173 -21.00 11.28 1.96
CA PRO A 173 -20.41 12.00 3.08
C PRO A 173 -21.44 13.00 3.65
N GLN A 174 -21.56 13.02 4.98
CA GLN A 174 -22.31 14.06 5.68
C GLN A 174 -21.35 15.19 6.07
N ILE A 175 -21.54 16.36 5.46
CA ILE A 175 -20.72 17.54 5.78
C ILE A 175 -21.44 18.33 6.88
N LYS A 176 -20.83 18.41 8.08
CA LYS A 176 -21.28 19.30 9.15
C LYS A 176 -20.31 20.47 9.24
N THR A 177 -20.78 21.66 8.89
CA THR A 177 -19.99 22.88 9.07
C THR A 177 -20.33 23.52 10.42
N ARG A 178 -19.28 23.84 11.19
CA ARG A 178 -19.39 24.67 12.39
C ARG A 178 -18.66 25.99 12.13
N LYS A 179 -19.32 27.12 12.46
CA LYS A 179 -18.66 28.42 12.45
C LYS A 179 -18.00 28.61 13.81
N PHE A 180 -16.69 28.80 13.81
CA PHE A 180 -15.96 29.21 15.00
C PHE A 180 -15.65 30.70 14.88
N HIS A 181 -15.89 31.45 15.94
CA HIS A 181 -15.35 32.78 16.10
C HIS A 181 -14.05 32.64 16.86
N VAL A 182 -12.93 32.70 16.15
CA VAL A 182 -11.60 32.73 16.78
C VAL A 182 -11.35 34.16 17.27
N GLY A 183 -11.40 34.37 18.58
CA GLY A 183 -10.94 35.62 19.20
C GLY A 183 -9.43 35.74 19.08
N PHE A 184 -8.90 36.98 19.07
CA PHE A 184 -7.48 37.28 18.94
C PHE A 184 -6.58 36.68 20.06
N TYR A 185 -7.19 36.04 21.06
CA TYR A 185 -6.51 35.49 22.26
C TYR A 185 -6.70 33.98 22.43
N ASP A 186 -7.35 33.29 21.51
CA ASP A 186 -7.57 31.85 21.63
C ASP A 186 -6.32 31.09 21.19
N SER A 187 -5.79 30.25 22.08
CA SER A 187 -4.67 29.36 21.75
C SER A 187 -5.17 28.18 20.90
N VAL A 188 -4.30 27.62 20.06
CA VAL A 188 -4.60 26.45 19.21
C VAL A 188 -5.13 25.27 20.05
N GLU A 189 -4.69 25.12 21.30
CA GLU A 189 -5.12 24.07 22.23
C GLU A 189 -6.58 24.21 22.71
N GLN A 190 -7.14 25.43 22.69
CA GLN A 190 -8.55 25.65 23.02
C GLN A 190 -9.46 25.29 21.86
N ILE A 191 -9.02 25.52 20.64
CA ILE A 191 -9.77 25.19 19.41
C ILE A 191 -9.91 23.68 19.25
N ASP A 192 -8.86 22.91 19.57
CA ASP A 192 -8.86 21.44 19.47
C ASP A 192 -9.77 20.76 20.50
N LYS A 193 -10.13 21.42 21.61
CA LYS A 193 -11.06 20.87 22.61
C LYS A 193 -12.54 21.06 22.26
N GLU A 194 -12.84 21.96 21.33
CA GLU A 194 -14.22 22.23 20.89
C GLU A 194 -14.57 21.53 19.56
N MET A 195 -13.61 20.86 18.92
CA MET A 195 -13.81 20.01 17.75
C MET A 195 -14.09 18.56 18.14
#